data_c19b7c6c54fa29d3a5f26137fe558707
#
_entry.id   c19b7c6c54fa29d3a5f26137fe558707
#
_cell.length_a   1.000
_cell.length_b   1.000
_cell.length_c   1.000
_cell.angle_alpha   90.00
_cell.angle_beta   90.00
_cell.angle_gamma   90.00
#
_symmetry.space_group_name_H-M   'P 1'
#
loop_
_entity.id
_entity.type
_entity.pdbx_description
1 polymer ?
#
loop_
_entity_poly.entity_id
_entity_poly.type
_entity_poly.pdbx_seq_one_letter_code
_entity_poly.pdbx_strand_id
1 'polypeptide(L)'
;MSLSDKQAPSSEQYEADKKKFNNWGRWGEDDQLGTLNLITPEVRKHASSLVQNGISISCSYPLDTTPSPRNPNPAQHFVSFGPSNSHDYIGVSYHGLTNTHIDALCHNFVGPNGPMYNNFDSSLVTSNGAEALGVQNMKEGIFTRGVLYDIPAFRGTSYVDHENPVHGWELEEIAKTNGIEPKSGDAVLIRSGIKNFLNDNPAYNKMGVDMPGVHASCIEFFHKYDAAILGWDMMDASNQGYQGTIPIGPDKFA
;
A
#
# COMPACT_ATOMS: atom_id res chain seq x y z
N MET A 1 -0.88 2.10 29.30
CA MET A 1 -0.04 0.98 28.83
C MET A 1 1.04 1.61 27.95
N SER A 2 2.31 1.36 28.22
CA SER A 2 3.40 1.91 27.39
C SER A 2 3.37 1.22 26.02
N LEU A 3 3.90 1.88 24.97
CA LEU A 3 4.06 1.24 23.65
C LEU A 3 4.95 -0.01 23.74
N SER A 4 5.92 -0.01 24.65
CA SER A 4 6.80 -1.17 24.94
C SER A 4 6.07 -2.39 25.50
N ASP A 5 4.84 -2.23 26.03
CA ASP A 5 4.05 -3.33 26.58
C ASP A 5 3.14 -3.97 25.50
N LYS A 6 3.10 -3.41 24.31
CA LYS A 6 2.33 -3.93 23.19
C LYS A 6 3.08 -5.11 22.54
N GLN A 7 2.34 -6.16 22.23
CA GLN A 7 2.87 -7.34 21.56
C GLN A 7 2.10 -7.58 20.26
N ALA A 8 2.80 -8.07 19.26
CA ALA A 8 2.17 -8.50 18.01
C ALA A 8 1.16 -9.62 18.29
N PRO A 9 0.03 -9.67 17.54
CA PRO A 9 -0.97 -10.73 17.72
C PRO A 9 -0.38 -12.11 17.44
N SER A 10 -0.94 -13.13 18.11
CA SER A 10 -0.61 -14.52 17.79
C SER A 10 -1.15 -14.92 16.41
N SER A 11 -0.69 -16.05 15.87
CA SER A 11 -1.22 -16.58 14.62
C SER A 11 -2.73 -16.85 14.68
N GLU A 12 -3.23 -17.33 15.84
CA GLU A 12 -4.65 -17.55 16.06
C GLU A 12 -5.44 -16.24 16.06
N GLN A 13 -4.89 -15.20 16.69
CA GLN A 13 -5.49 -13.88 16.68
C GLN A 13 -5.52 -13.30 15.27
N TYR A 14 -4.45 -13.48 14.50
CA TYR A 14 -4.39 -13.06 13.10
C TYR A 14 -5.48 -13.72 12.25
N GLU A 15 -5.69 -15.05 12.40
CA GLU A 15 -6.77 -15.75 11.68
C GLU A 15 -8.18 -15.25 12.10
N ALA A 16 -8.34 -14.88 13.36
CA ALA A 16 -9.57 -14.25 13.83
C ALA A 16 -9.75 -12.83 13.26
N ASP A 17 -8.67 -12.05 13.20
CA ASP A 17 -8.65 -10.68 12.70
C ASP A 17 -8.93 -10.61 11.19
N LYS A 18 -8.44 -11.56 10.39
CA LYS A 18 -8.79 -11.69 8.96
C LYS A 18 -10.30 -11.79 8.74
N LYS A 19 -11.00 -12.51 9.62
CA LYS A 19 -12.47 -12.62 9.55
C LYS A 19 -13.18 -11.37 10.08
N LYS A 20 -12.65 -10.80 11.16
CA LYS A 20 -13.22 -9.64 11.84
C LYS A 20 -13.13 -8.37 11.01
N PHE A 21 -12.02 -8.18 10.32
CA PHE A 21 -11.72 -6.97 9.56
C PHE A 21 -11.94 -7.14 8.05
N ASN A 22 -12.70 -8.15 7.66
CA ASN A 22 -13.07 -8.40 6.27
C ASN A 22 -14.16 -7.41 5.81
N ASN A 23 -13.95 -6.80 4.65
CA ASN A 23 -14.90 -5.88 4.02
C ASN A 23 -15.73 -6.52 2.89
N TRP A 24 -15.59 -7.83 2.65
CA TRP A 24 -16.37 -8.52 1.60
C TRP A 24 -17.87 -8.38 1.86
N GLY A 25 -18.61 -8.08 0.81
CA GLY A 25 -20.06 -7.86 0.88
C GLY A 25 -20.49 -6.54 1.52
N ARG A 26 -19.57 -5.74 2.08
CA ARG A 26 -19.89 -4.48 2.76
C ARG A 26 -20.61 -3.48 1.84
N TRP A 27 -20.27 -3.45 0.56
CA TRP A 27 -20.87 -2.60 -0.46
C TRP A 27 -21.66 -3.38 -1.52
N GLY A 28 -22.06 -4.61 -1.21
CA GLY A 28 -22.76 -5.53 -2.09
C GLY A 28 -21.82 -6.57 -2.71
N GLU A 29 -22.39 -7.67 -3.15
CA GLU A 29 -21.62 -8.82 -3.68
C GLU A 29 -20.92 -8.52 -5.01
N ASP A 30 -21.48 -7.60 -5.80
CA ASP A 30 -20.93 -7.18 -7.11
C ASP A 30 -19.97 -5.99 -7.00
N ASP A 31 -19.66 -5.53 -5.78
CA ASP A 31 -18.76 -4.40 -5.60
C ASP A 31 -17.33 -4.72 -6.07
N GLN A 32 -16.74 -3.79 -6.81
CA GLN A 32 -15.40 -3.88 -7.38
C GLN A 32 -14.48 -2.72 -6.99
N LEU A 33 -14.90 -1.89 -6.05
CA LEU A 33 -14.14 -0.72 -5.58
C LEU A 33 -13.56 -0.89 -4.18
N GLY A 34 -14.14 -1.80 -3.37
CA GLY A 34 -13.68 -2.02 -2.01
C GLY A 34 -13.71 -0.73 -1.19
N THR A 35 -12.65 -0.47 -0.43
CA THR A 35 -12.54 0.72 0.42
C THR A 35 -12.55 2.05 -0.32
N LEU A 36 -12.39 2.08 -1.64
CA LEU A 36 -12.56 3.31 -2.44
C LEU A 36 -13.99 3.85 -2.40
N ASN A 37 -14.99 3.01 -2.09
CA ASN A 37 -16.37 3.44 -1.81
C ASN A 37 -16.47 4.45 -0.66
N LEU A 38 -15.47 4.51 0.21
CA LEU A 38 -15.40 5.46 1.31
C LEU A 38 -15.04 6.88 0.85
N ILE A 39 -14.54 7.04 -0.38
CA ILE A 39 -14.22 8.35 -0.98
C ILE A 39 -15.49 8.94 -1.59
N THR A 40 -16.41 9.37 -0.72
CA THR A 40 -17.68 9.98 -1.12
C THR A 40 -17.49 11.39 -1.70
N PRO A 41 -18.52 11.98 -2.34
CA PRO A 41 -18.49 13.38 -2.75
C PRO A 41 -18.15 14.35 -1.60
N GLU A 42 -18.61 14.08 -0.38
CA GLU A 42 -18.34 14.89 0.81
C GLU A 42 -16.87 14.79 1.21
N VAL A 43 -16.29 13.59 1.16
CA VAL A 43 -14.84 13.36 1.40
C VAL A 43 -14.01 14.14 0.38
N ARG A 44 -14.37 14.08 -0.91
CA ARG A 44 -13.70 14.84 -1.98
C ARG A 44 -13.79 16.35 -1.76
N LYS A 45 -14.97 16.87 -1.37
CA LYS A 45 -15.17 18.28 -1.04
C LYS A 45 -14.30 18.71 0.14
N HIS A 46 -14.26 17.88 1.19
CA HIS A 46 -13.40 18.13 2.34
C HIS A 46 -11.92 18.16 1.91
N ALA A 47 -11.46 17.17 1.15
CA ALA A 47 -10.09 17.12 0.65
C ALA A 47 -9.71 18.38 -0.14
N SER A 48 -10.59 18.86 -1.03
CA SER A 48 -10.37 20.10 -1.79
C SER A 48 -10.22 21.34 -0.91
N SER A 49 -10.93 21.39 0.22
CA SER A 49 -10.86 22.52 1.16
C SER A 49 -9.55 22.61 1.94
N LEU A 50 -8.74 21.53 1.93
CA LEU A 50 -7.43 21.51 2.57
C LEU A 50 -6.33 22.19 1.74
N VAL A 51 -6.58 22.45 0.48
CA VAL A 51 -5.63 23.14 -0.40
C VAL A 51 -5.59 24.63 -0.04
N GLN A 52 -4.48 25.07 0.53
CA GLN A 52 -4.30 26.48 0.95
C GLN A 52 -3.34 27.25 0.05
N ASN A 53 -2.23 26.65 -0.33
CA ASN A 53 -1.18 27.33 -1.08
C ASN A 53 -1.19 26.98 -2.58
N GLY A 54 -2.02 26.04 -3.01
CA GLY A 54 -2.09 25.60 -4.42
C GLY A 54 -0.80 24.95 -4.94
N ILE A 55 0.06 24.46 -4.04
CA ILE A 55 1.32 23.80 -4.40
C ILE A 55 1.07 22.30 -4.55
N SER A 56 1.42 21.74 -5.70
CA SER A 56 1.41 20.29 -5.93
C SER A 56 2.82 19.71 -5.75
N ILE A 57 2.90 18.59 -5.05
CA ILE A 57 4.16 17.88 -4.79
C ILE A 57 3.99 16.45 -5.26
N SER A 58 4.83 16.02 -6.22
CA SER A 58 4.87 14.61 -6.60
C SER A 58 5.54 13.78 -5.51
N CYS A 59 4.85 12.73 -5.07
CA CYS A 59 5.40 11.73 -4.15
C CYS A 59 5.88 10.48 -4.90
N SER A 60 5.81 10.45 -6.23
CA SER A 60 6.32 9.34 -7.02
C SER A 60 7.80 9.52 -7.37
N TYR A 61 8.52 8.39 -7.44
CA TYR A 61 9.83 8.38 -8.07
C TYR A 61 9.70 8.53 -9.58
N PRO A 62 10.69 9.15 -10.26
CA PRO A 62 10.81 9.05 -11.71
C PRO A 62 10.89 7.59 -12.15
N LEU A 63 10.32 7.27 -13.31
CA LEU A 63 10.46 5.94 -13.90
C LEU A 63 11.95 5.66 -14.18
N ASP A 64 12.46 4.56 -13.62
CA ASP A 64 13.86 4.18 -13.77
C ASP A 64 14.03 3.27 -14.99
N THR A 65 14.78 3.76 -15.97
CA THR A 65 15.12 3.04 -17.21
C THR A 65 16.43 2.26 -17.11
N THR A 66 17.09 2.27 -15.94
CA THR A 66 18.39 1.63 -15.74
C THR A 66 18.22 0.22 -15.17
N PRO A 67 18.72 -0.82 -15.85
CA PRO A 67 18.71 -2.17 -15.31
C PRO A 67 19.57 -2.28 -14.05
N SER A 68 19.05 -2.96 -13.04
CA SER A 68 19.80 -3.26 -11.81
C SER A 68 19.24 -4.53 -11.16
N PRO A 69 19.92 -5.13 -10.16
CA PRO A 69 19.36 -6.26 -9.41
C PRO A 69 17.99 -5.96 -8.75
N ARG A 70 17.70 -4.70 -8.46
CA ARG A 70 16.43 -4.25 -7.91
C ARG A 70 15.43 -3.79 -8.99
N ASN A 71 15.89 -3.57 -10.20
CA ASN A 71 15.12 -3.17 -11.37
C ASN A 71 15.42 -4.10 -12.55
N PRO A 72 15.11 -5.40 -12.45
CA PRO A 72 15.43 -6.36 -13.51
C PRO A 72 14.61 -6.13 -14.79
N ASN A 73 13.47 -5.47 -14.69
CA ASN A 73 12.59 -5.10 -15.80
C ASN A 73 12.40 -3.58 -15.83
N PRO A 74 13.43 -2.81 -16.23
CA PRO A 74 13.41 -1.36 -16.21
C PRO A 74 12.33 -0.81 -17.14
N ALA A 75 11.85 0.39 -16.83
CA ALA A 75 10.96 1.10 -17.72
C ALA A 75 11.62 1.34 -19.08
N GLN A 76 10.86 1.18 -20.14
CA GLN A 76 11.29 1.43 -21.51
C GLN A 76 10.77 2.79 -21.95
N HIS A 77 11.67 3.63 -22.43
CA HIS A 77 11.30 4.93 -23.00
C HIS A 77 12.04 5.11 -24.32
N PHE A 78 11.28 5.17 -25.39
CA PHE A 78 11.80 5.41 -26.74
C PHE A 78 11.16 6.66 -27.31
N VAL A 79 11.96 7.48 -27.98
CA VAL A 79 11.49 8.68 -28.67
C VAL A 79 11.76 8.52 -30.15
N SER A 80 10.72 8.64 -30.98
CA SER A 80 10.84 8.84 -32.42
C SER A 80 10.60 10.31 -32.74
N PHE A 81 11.33 10.85 -33.70
CA PHE A 81 11.21 12.26 -34.05
C PHE A 81 11.26 12.48 -35.55
N GLY A 82 10.52 13.47 -35.98
CA GLY A 82 10.46 13.98 -37.34
C GLY A 82 10.98 15.42 -37.43
N PRO A 83 10.79 16.08 -38.58
CA PRO A 83 11.29 17.44 -38.78
C PRO A 83 10.67 18.48 -37.84
N SER A 84 9.47 18.24 -37.30
CA SER A 84 8.70 19.21 -36.51
C SER A 84 7.99 18.64 -35.30
N ASN A 85 8.15 17.35 -35.00
CA ASN A 85 7.47 16.69 -33.88
C ASN A 85 8.29 15.53 -33.33
N SER A 86 7.91 15.06 -32.13
CA SER A 86 8.40 13.84 -31.51
C SER A 86 7.24 13.04 -30.94
N HIS A 87 7.44 11.73 -30.83
CA HIS A 87 6.49 10.78 -30.24
C HIS A 87 7.21 9.89 -29.24
N ASP A 88 6.60 9.65 -28.11
CA ASP A 88 7.12 8.80 -27.06
C ASP A 88 6.43 7.44 -27.06
N TYR A 89 7.21 6.40 -26.73
CA TYR A 89 6.72 5.10 -26.28
C TYR A 89 7.22 4.86 -24.86
N ILE A 90 6.30 4.50 -23.96
CA ILE A 90 6.64 4.13 -22.59
C ILE A 90 6.06 2.75 -22.30
N GLY A 91 6.91 1.82 -21.86
CA GLY A 91 6.53 0.51 -21.37
C GLY A 91 7.01 0.34 -19.93
N VAL A 92 6.14 -0.11 -19.02
CA VAL A 92 6.44 -0.22 -17.59
C VAL A 92 5.97 -1.55 -17.04
N SER A 93 6.88 -2.29 -16.38
CA SER A 93 6.53 -3.35 -15.46
C SER A 93 6.34 -2.73 -14.09
N TYR A 94 5.08 -2.52 -13.68
CA TYR A 94 4.78 -1.74 -12.47
C TYR A 94 5.15 -2.45 -11.18
N HIS A 95 4.83 -3.73 -11.08
CA HIS A 95 5.03 -4.50 -9.84
C HIS A 95 6.51 -4.68 -9.52
N GLY A 96 6.86 -4.45 -8.26
CA GLY A 96 8.22 -4.51 -7.77
C GLY A 96 8.55 -3.34 -6.85
N LEU A 97 9.85 -3.13 -6.58
CA LEU A 97 10.33 -2.16 -5.57
C LEU A 97 10.79 -0.83 -6.17
N THR A 98 10.64 -0.61 -7.47
CA THR A 98 11.26 0.53 -8.16
C THR A 98 10.26 1.58 -8.60
N ASN A 99 9.14 1.15 -9.16
CA ASN A 99 8.15 2.08 -9.71
C ASN A 99 7.04 2.37 -8.71
N THR A 100 6.69 3.63 -8.53
CA THR A 100 5.51 4.02 -7.77
C THR A 100 4.26 3.65 -8.55
N HIS A 101 3.37 2.86 -7.96
CA HIS A 101 2.15 2.36 -8.59
C HIS A 101 1.05 2.13 -7.56
N ILE A 102 -0.13 1.81 -8.02
CA ILE A 102 -1.24 1.33 -7.22
C ILE A 102 -1.65 -0.05 -7.71
N ASP A 103 -1.86 -0.96 -6.79
CA ASP A 103 -2.40 -2.28 -7.09
C ASP A 103 -3.93 -2.23 -7.09
N ALA A 104 -4.53 -2.86 -8.09
CA ALA A 104 -5.97 -3.09 -8.12
C ALA A 104 -6.34 -4.32 -7.31
N LEU A 105 -7.61 -4.46 -6.93
CA LEU A 105 -8.10 -5.58 -6.12
C LEU A 105 -7.89 -6.96 -6.79
N CYS A 106 -7.75 -7.00 -8.12
CA CYS A 106 -7.43 -8.22 -8.85
C CYS A 106 -5.96 -8.66 -8.73
N HIS A 107 -5.10 -7.86 -8.09
CA HIS A 107 -3.69 -8.19 -7.92
C HIS A 107 -3.47 -9.35 -6.94
N ASN A 108 -4.35 -9.51 -5.96
CA ASN A 108 -4.18 -10.47 -4.87
C ASN A 108 -5.29 -11.53 -4.86
N PHE A 109 -4.89 -12.79 -4.60
CA PHE A 109 -5.79 -13.93 -4.45
C PHE A 109 -5.70 -14.47 -3.03
N VAL A 110 -6.81 -15.00 -2.52
CA VAL A 110 -6.85 -15.68 -1.21
C VAL A 110 -6.28 -17.08 -1.35
N GLY A 111 -4.97 -17.20 -1.13
CA GLY A 111 -4.25 -18.45 -1.34
C GLY A 111 -4.03 -18.81 -2.82
N PRO A 112 -3.33 -19.92 -3.11
CA PRO A 112 -3.03 -20.35 -4.47
C PRO A 112 -4.29 -20.65 -5.27
N ASN A 113 -4.51 -19.91 -6.36
CA ASN A 113 -5.70 -20.02 -7.23
C ASN A 113 -7.05 -19.82 -6.50
N GLY A 114 -7.01 -19.18 -5.33
CA GLY A 114 -8.22 -18.83 -4.59
C GLY A 114 -8.94 -17.61 -5.17
N PRO A 115 -10.07 -17.23 -4.59
CA PRO A 115 -10.82 -16.06 -5.05
C PRO A 115 -10.07 -14.75 -4.79
N MET A 116 -10.46 -13.74 -5.52
CA MET A 116 -10.10 -12.34 -5.28
C MET A 116 -11.11 -11.69 -4.33
N TYR A 117 -10.94 -10.39 -4.08
CA TYR A 117 -11.88 -9.60 -3.28
C TYR A 117 -13.34 -9.91 -3.65
N ASN A 118 -14.21 -9.95 -2.65
CA ASN A 118 -15.65 -10.18 -2.81
C ASN A 118 -16.00 -11.52 -3.46
N ASN A 119 -15.11 -12.51 -3.34
CA ASN A 119 -15.25 -13.85 -3.89
C ASN A 119 -15.28 -13.91 -5.44
N PHE A 120 -14.76 -12.89 -6.12
CA PHE A 120 -14.58 -12.98 -7.57
C PHE A 120 -13.59 -14.07 -7.95
N ASP A 121 -13.89 -14.80 -9.01
CA ASP A 121 -13.05 -15.89 -9.51
C ASP A 121 -11.71 -15.35 -10.07
N SER A 122 -10.60 -15.91 -9.62
CA SER A 122 -9.28 -15.52 -10.10
C SER A 122 -9.03 -15.82 -11.58
N SER A 123 -9.80 -16.71 -12.22
CA SER A 123 -9.75 -16.96 -13.66
C SER A 123 -10.14 -15.75 -14.52
N LEU A 124 -10.77 -14.74 -13.91
CA LEU A 124 -11.06 -13.44 -14.56
C LEU A 124 -9.79 -12.61 -14.80
N VAL A 125 -8.64 -13.00 -14.23
CA VAL A 125 -7.34 -12.41 -14.57
C VAL A 125 -6.68 -13.27 -15.64
N THR A 126 -6.51 -12.67 -16.81
CA THR A 126 -5.98 -13.36 -18.00
C THR A 126 -4.74 -12.64 -18.53
N SER A 127 -4.06 -13.25 -19.50
CA SER A 127 -2.94 -12.60 -20.21
C SER A 127 -3.35 -11.34 -20.99
N ASN A 128 -4.65 -11.13 -21.20
CA ASN A 128 -5.19 -9.95 -21.88
C ASN A 128 -5.64 -8.84 -20.90
N GLY A 129 -5.56 -9.10 -19.60
CA GLY A 129 -5.96 -8.19 -18.53
C GLY A 129 -6.96 -8.80 -17.57
N ALA A 130 -7.44 -7.99 -16.64
CA ALA A 130 -8.45 -8.35 -15.66
C ALA A 130 -9.85 -7.97 -16.14
N GLU A 131 -10.76 -8.95 -16.20
CA GLU A 131 -12.16 -8.75 -16.57
C GLU A 131 -12.99 -8.18 -15.41
N ALA A 132 -12.51 -8.35 -14.17
CA ALA A 132 -13.10 -7.77 -12.96
C ALA A 132 -12.00 -7.23 -12.04
N LEU A 133 -12.39 -6.35 -11.11
CA LEU A 133 -11.54 -5.81 -10.04
C LEU A 133 -10.29 -5.05 -10.53
N GLY A 134 -10.20 -4.73 -11.80
CA GLY A 134 -9.06 -4.04 -12.38
C GLY A 134 -9.07 -2.53 -12.12
N VAL A 135 -7.93 -1.89 -12.37
CA VAL A 135 -7.74 -0.44 -12.16
C VAL A 135 -8.71 0.43 -12.97
N GLN A 136 -9.25 -0.08 -14.07
CA GLN A 136 -10.27 0.64 -14.87
C GLN A 136 -11.54 0.97 -14.08
N ASN A 137 -11.83 0.26 -12.98
CA ASN A 137 -12.96 0.57 -12.11
C ASN A 137 -12.74 1.87 -11.32
N MET A 138 -11.48 2.31 -11.18
CA MET A 138 -11.10 3.56 -10.51
C MET A 138 -11.15 4.78 -11.47
N LYS A 139 -11.91 4.71 -12.56
CA LYS A 139 -11.96 5.73 -13.64
C LYS A 139 -12.35 7.13 -13.17
N GLU A 140 -13.05 7.25 -12.05
CA GLU A 140 -13.38 8.54 -11.44
C GLU A 140 -12.20 9.18 -10.71
N GLY A 141 -11.08 8.46 -10.63
CA GLY A 141 -9.86 8.89 -9.95
C GLY A 141 -9.97 8.82 -8.43
N ILE A 142 -8.83 8.99 -7.80
CA ILE A 142 -8.68 8.99 -6.36
C ILE A 142 -8.33 10.40 -5.92
N PHE A 143 -9.24 11.03 -5.16
CA PHE A 143 -9.03 12.35 -4.62
C PHE A 143 -9.58 12.40 -3.19
N THR A 144 -8.66 12.39 -2.22
CA THR A 144 -8.99 12.37 -0.79
C THR A 144 -7.92 13.03 0.05
N ARG A 145 -8.14 13.16 1.35
CA ARG A 145 -7.13 13.63 2.29
C ARG A 145 -6.07 12.55 2.48
N GLY A 146 -4.79 12.91 2.28
CA GLY A 146 -3.65 12.07 2.66
C GLY A 146 -3.17 12.42 4.07
N VAL A 147 -2.94 11.41 4.90
CA VAL A 147 -2.36 11.55 6.24
C VAL A 147 -1.02 10.82 6.26
N LEU A 148 0.06 11.57 6.48
CA LEU A 148 1.41 11.02 6.54
C LEU A 148 1.75 10.57 7.97
N TYR A 149 2.13 9.31 8.08
CA TYR A 149 2.67 8.69 9.28
C TYR A 149 4.18 8.49 9.11
N ASP A 150 4.98 9.41 9.63
CA ASP A 150 6.44 9.36 9.53
C ASP A 150 7.02 8.53 10.68
N ILE A 151 7.22 7.24 10.44
CA ILE A 151 7.70 6.30 11.46
C ILE A 151 9.12 6.61 11.91
N PRO A 152 10.11 6.85 11.01
CA PRO A 152 11.44 7.27 11.43
C PRO A 152 11.46 8.50 12.33
N ALA A 153 10.70 9.54 11.99
CA ALA A 153 10.62 10.74 12.81
C ALA A 153 10.01 10.45 14.20
N PHE A 154 8.98 9.61 14.26
CA PHE A 154 8.36 9.21 15.52
C PHE A 154 9.29 8.38 16.41
N ARG A 155 10.04 7.43 15.83
CA ARG A 155 10.97 6.56 16.56
C ARG A 155 12.33 7.21 16.84
N GLY A 156 12.67 8.33 16.20
CA GLY A 156 14.01 8.91 16.24
C GLY A 156 15.06 8.07 15.50
N THR A 157 14.66 7.36 14.45
CA THR A 157 15.53 6.50 13.63
C THR A 157 15.64 7.03 12.20
N SER A 158 16.54 6.46 11.40
CA SER A 158 16.66 6.83 9.98
C SER A 158 15.69 6.08 9.09
N TYR A 159 15.30 4.87 9.48
CA TYR A 159 14.39 3.98 8.75
C TYR A 159 13.81 2.91 9.66
N VAL A 160 12.82 2.19 9.16
CA VAL A 160 12.26 0.97 9.76
C VAL A 160 13.13 -0.22 9.34
N ASP A 161 13.54 -1.04 10.28
CA ASP A 161 14.23 -2.31 10.04
C ASP A 161 13.28 -3.51 10.09
N HIS A 162 13.77 -4.70 9.69
CA HIS A 162 12.95 -5.91 9.63
C HIS A 162 12.64 -6.51 11.01
N GLU A 163 13.43 -6.19 12.03
CA GLU A 163 13.20 -6.68 13.40
C GLU A 163 12.12 -5.88 14.11
N ASN A 164 11.91 -4.63 13.68
CA ASN A 164 11.00 -3.68 14.29
C ASN A 164 10.00 -3.13 13.26
N PRO A 165 9.05 -3.95 12.77
CA PRO A 165 8.05 -3.51 11.78
C PRO A 165 7.13 -2.43 12.34
N VAL A 166 6.38 -1.78 11.45
CA VAL A 166 5.39 -0.77 11.84
C VAL A 166 4.13 -1.43 12.36
N HIS A 167 3.67 -1.02 13.52
CA HIS A 167 2.45 -1.54 14.13
C HIS A 167 1.30 -0.52 14.19
N GLY A 168 0.07 -0.99 14.17
CA GLY A 168 -1.13 -0.15 14.19
C GLY A 168 -1.22 0.81 15.38
N TRP A 169 -0.75 0.39 16.56
CA TRP A 169 -0.71 1.26 17.74
C TRP A 169 0.28 2.43 17.64
N GLU A 170 1.30 2.34 16.79
CA GLU A 170 2.19 3.46 16.52
C GLU A 170 1.48 4.51 15.66
N LEU A 171 0.68 4.07 14.69
CA LEU A 171 -0.16 4.97 13.90
C LEU A 171 -1.14 5.73 14.79
N GLU A 172 -1.77 5.06 15.76
CA GLU A 172 -2.65 5.72 16.74
C GLU A 172 -1.89 6.76 17.59
N GLU A 173 -0.69 6.43 18.07
CA GLU A 173 0.09 7.35 18.89
C GLU A 173 0.63 8.53 18.08
N ILE A 174 1.05 8.32 16.83
CA ILE A 174 1.43 9.39 15.91
C ILE A 174 0.26 10.33 15.66
N ALA A 175 -0.93 9.79 15.37
CA ALA A 175 -2.13 10.59 15.15
C ALA A 175 -2.44 11.45 16.39
N LYS A 176 -2.46 10.85 17.56
CA LYS A 176 -2.71 11.51 18.84
C LYS A 176 -1.67 12.60 19.13
N THR A 177 -0.38 12.30 18.99
CA THR A 177 0.72 13.23 19.30
C THR A 177 0.70 14.44 18.37
N ASN A 178 0.30 14.25 17.12
CA ASN A 178 0.23 15.32 16.12
C ASN A 178 -1.16 16.01 16.05
N GLY A 179 -2.10 15.65 16.92
CA GLY A 179 -3.45 16.20 16.89
C GLY A 179 -4.23 15.85 15.61
N ILE A 180 -3.89 14.73 14.99
CA ILE A 180 -4.57 14.23 13.79
C ILE A 180 -5.75 13.36 14.23
N GLU A 181 -6.93 13.67 13.73
CA GLU A 181 -8.10 12.81 13.83
C GLU A 181 -8.22 12.01 12.52
N PRO A 182 -7.94 10.68 12.51
CA PRO A 182 -8.15 9.84 11.33
C PRO A 182 -9.64 9.83 10.95
N LYS A 183 -9.94 9.87 9.66
CA LYS A 183 -11.31 9.94 9.14
C LYS A 183 -11.56 8.87 8.08
N SER A 184 -12.80 8.44 8.00
CA SER A 184 -13.25 7.58 6.91
C SER A 184 -12.95 8.20 5.55
N GLY A 185 -12.39 7.41 4.64
CA GLY A 185 -11.99 7.84 3.31
C GLY A 185 -10.59 8.42 3.20
N ASP A 186 -9.80 8.49 4.29
CA ASP A 186 -8.42 8.95 4.24
C ASP A 186 -7.52 7.98 3.46
N ALA A 187 -6.51 8.54 2.79
CA ALA A 187 -5.33 7.79 2.37
C ALA A 187 -4.30 7.80 3.51
N VAL A 188 -4.04 6.63 4.09
CA VAL A 188 -3.00 6.43 5.10
C VAL A 188 -1.66 6.25 4.39
N LEU A 189 -0.75 7.19 4.56
CA LEU A 189 0.57 7.19 3.93
C LEU A 189 1.64 6.93 4.99
N ILE A 190 2.31 5.78 4.91
CA ILE A 190 3.32 5.36 5.89
C ILE A 190 4.71 5.54 5.28
N ARG A 191 5.48 6.45 5.87
CA ARG A 191 6.89 6.60 5.53
C ARG A 191 7.72 5.72 6.43
N SER A 192 8.45 4.77 5.85
CA SER A 192 9.38 3.87 6.55
C SER A 192 10.85 4.22 6.30
N GLY A 193 11.15 5.12 5.36
CA GLY A 193 12.50 5.62 5.11
C GLY A 193 13.33 4.74 4.17
N ILE A 194 12.71 4.16 3.15
CA ILE A 194 13.34 3.25 2.18
C ILE A 194 14.68 3.76 1.62
N LYS A 195 14.78 5.04 1.31
CA LYS A 195 16.00 5.62 0.73
C LYS A 195 17.19 5.47 1.67
N ASN A 196 17.01 5.76 2.96
CA ASN A 196 18.07 5.62 3.95
C ASN A 196 18.39 4.15 4.19
N PHE A 197 17.36 3.29 4.29
CA PHE A 197 17.56 1.84 4.40
C PHE A 197 18.43 1.30 3.26
N LEU A 198 18.18 1.70 2.04
CA LEU A 198 18.94 1.22 0.88
C LEU A 198 20.35 1.77 0.80
N ASN A 199 20.58 3.00 1.25
CA ASN A 199 21.92 3.56 1.35
C ASN A 199 22.80 2.74 2.32
N ASP A 200 22.21 2.32 3.45
CA ASP A 200 22.92 1.52 4.46
C ASP A 200 22.97 0.03 4.09
N ASN A 201 22.07 -0.43 3.23
CA ASN A 201 21.95 -1.82 2.79
C ASN A 201 22.00 -1.94 1.25
N PRO A 202 23.09 -1.52 0.59
CA PRO A 202 23.15 -1.46 -0.87
C PRO A 202 23.05 -2.83 -1.57
N ALA A 203 23.36 -3.90 -0.87
CA ALA A 203 23.23 -5.27 -1.37
C ALA A 203 21.81 -5.84 -1.21
N TYR A 204 20.89 -5.11 -0.57
CA TYR A 204 19.53 -5.57 -0.37
C TYR A 204 18.77 -5.63 -1.69
N ASN A 205 18.43 -6.84 -2.11
CA ASN A 205 17.68 -7.12 -3.35
C ASN A 205 16.59 -8.18 -3.15
N LYS A 206 16.23 -8.46 -1.89
CA LYS A 206 15.33 -9.57 -1.54
C LYS A 206 13.89 -9.08 -1.49
N MET A 207 13.02 -9.72 -2.25
CA MET A 207 11.59 -9.66 -2.02
C MET A 207 11.18 -10.86 -1.16
N GLY A 208 10.38 -10.59 -0.14
CA GLY A 208 9.74 -11.63 0.64
C GLY A 208 10.56 -12.25 1.78
N VAL A 209 11.79 -11.80 2.02
CA VAL A 209 12.64 -12.30 3.11
C VAL A 209 13.25 -11.10 3.85
N ASP A 210 13.13 -11.09 5.18
CA ASP A 210 13.64 -10.01 6.03
C ASP A 210 13.18 -8.60 5.56
N MET A 211 11.91 -8.51 5.14
CA MET A 211 11.33 -7.26 4.66
C MET A 211 10.98 -6.35 5.83
N PRO A 212 11.58 -5.16 5.90
CA PRO A 212 11.07 -4.13 6.79
C PRO A 212 9.76 -3.58 6.23
N GLY A 213 8.89 -3.08 7.08
CA GLY A 213 7.65 -2.47 6.60
C GLY A 213 6.49 -2.56 7.56
N VAL A 214 5.29 -2.66 7.01
CA VAL A 214 4.03 -2.60 7.75
C VAL A 214 3.65 -3.99 8.24
N HIS A 215 3.43 -4.12 9.56
CA HIS A 215 2.98 -5.36 10.18
C HIS A 215 1.46 -5.53 10.03
N ALA A 216 0.99 -6.76 9.92
CA ALA A 216 -0.44 -7.05 9.76
C ALA A 216 -1.32 -6.54 10.94
N SER A 217 -0.74 -6.24 12.12
CA SER A 217 -1.46 -5.57 13.22
C SER A 217 -2.02 -4.18 12.84
N CYS A 218 -1.52 -3.59 11.75
CA CYS A 218 -2.06 -2.32 11.24
C CYS A 218 -3.47 -2.45 10.64
N ILE A 219 -3.92 -3.68 10.31
CA ILE A 219 -5.25 -3.90 9.74
C ILE A 219 -6.36 -3.42 10.68
N GLU A 220 -6.18 -3.57 12.01
CA GLU A 220 -7.13 -3.05 13.00
C GLU A 220 -7.26 -1.53 12.91
N PHE A 221 -6.15 -0.82 12.73
CA PHE A 221 -6.15 0.63 12.54
C PHE A 221 -6.87 1.03 11.26
N PHE A 222 -6.53 0.38 10.14
CA PHE A 222 -7.13 0.70 8.83
C PHE A 222 -8.63 0.46 8.83
N HIS A 223 -9.08 -0.66 9.38
CA HIS A 223 -10.49 -1.00 9.47
C HIS A 223 -11.25 -0.08 10.46
N LYS A 224 -10.67 0.19 11.64
CA LYS A 224 -11.28 1.05 12.66
C LYS A 224 -11.59 2.45 12.16
N TYR A 225 -10.68 3.01 11.35
CA TYR A 225 -10.80 4.38 10.85
C TYR A 225 -11.29 4.45 9.40
N ASP A 226 -11.71 3.33 8.84
CA ASP A 226 -12.19 3.27 7.46
C ASP A 226 -11.21 3.93 6.47
N ALA A 227 -9.95 3.53 6.53
CA ALA A 227 -8.95 3.98 5.58
C ALA A 227 -9.31 3.53 4.15
N ALA A 228 -9.34 4.45 3.20
CA ALA A 228 -9.66 4.12 1.81
C ALA A 228 -8.46 3.57 1.06
N ILE A 229 -7.25 4.00 1.41
CA ILE A 229 -6.02 3.62 0.72
C ILE A 229 -4.90 3.48 1.75
N LEU A 230 -4.07 2.47 1.56
CA LEU A 230 -2.76 2.35 2.17
C LEU A 230 -1.69 2.66 1.13
N GLY A 231 -0.83 3.64 1.42
CA GLY A 231 0.39 3.91 0.65
C GLY A 231 1.61 3.82 1.55
N TRP A 232 2.67 3.18 1.08
CA TRP A 232 3.92 3.06 1.85
C TRP A 232 5.14 3.01 0.92
N ASP A 233 6.29 3.36 1.45
CA ASP A 233 7.56 3.40 0.70
C ASP A 233 8.39 2.12 0.84
N MET A 234 7.89 1.12 1.58
CA MET A 234 8.45 -0.22 1.72
C MET A 234 7.37 -1.27 1.43
N MET A 235 7.65 -2.52 1.77
CA MET A 235 6.71 -3.63 1.61
C MET A 235 6.04 -3.97 2.95
N ASP A 236 5.23 -5.03 2.95
CA ASP A 236 4.74 -5.65 4.16
C ASP A 236 5.89 -6.31 4.91
N ALA A 237 5.87 -6.21 6.23
CA ALA A 237 6.85 -6.90 7.06
C ALA A 237 6.71 -8.42 6.92
N SER A 238 7.83 -9.10 6.72
CA SER A 238 7.85 -10.56 6.66
C SER A 238 7.91 -11.18 8.05
N ASN A 239 7.10 -12.21 8.29
CA ASN A 239 7.14 -13.12 9.47
C ASN A 239 7.26 -12.45 10.84
N GLN A 240 6.82 -11.24 10.99
CA GLN A 240 7.10 -10.41 12.14
C GLN A 240 6.06 -10.61 13.25
N GLY A 241 6.50 -11.22 14.35
CA GLY A 241 5.75 -11.29 15.59
C GLY A 241 4.60 -12.29 15.64
N TYR A 242 4.36 -13.05 14.58
CA TYR A 242 3.45 -14.19 14.62
C TYR A 242 4.22 -15.45 14.99
N GLN A 243 3.70 -16.22 15.94
CA GLN A 243 4.20 -17.55 16.23
C GLN A 243 3.84 -18.48 15.07
N GLY A 244 4.85 -18.89 14.31
CA GLY A 244 4.69 -19.68 13.10
C GLY A 244 4.97 -18.87 11.84
N THR A 245 5.39 -19.54 10.79
CA THR A 245 5.59 -18.93 9.48
C THR A 245 4.24 -18.63 8.85
N ILE A 246 3.85 -17.35 8.87
CA ILE A 246 2.79 -16.91 7.98
C ILE A 246 3.48 -16.64 6.64
N PRO A 247 3.17 -17.40 5.59
CA PRO A 247 3.70 -17.11 4.28
C PRO A 247 3.36 -15.67 3.90
N ILE A 248 4.32 -14.96 3.31
CA ILE A 248 4.01 -13.70 2.66
C ILE A 248 3.05 -14.05 1.54
N GLY A 249 1.82 -13.66 1.70
CA GLY A 249 0.76 -13.96 0.77
C GLY A 249 -0.20 -12.80 0.69
N PRO A 250 -0.97 -12.77 -0.37
CA PRO A 250 -1.96 -11.73 -0.65
C PRO A 250 -3.06 -11.59 0.41
N ASP A 251 -3.09 -12.49 1.37
CA ASP A 251 -4.12 -12.56 2.42
C ASP A 251 -4.00 -11.45 3.46
N LYS A 252 -2.93 -10.65 3.43
CA LYS A 252 -2.66 -9.70 4.51
C LYS A 252 -3.51 -8.44 4.45
N PHE A 253 -3.99 -8.04 3.25
CA PHE A 253 -4.66 -6.76 3.04
C PHE A 253 -5.85 -6.81 2.07
N ALA A 254 -6.41 -8.01 1.80
CA ALA A 254 -7.60 -8.12 0.96
C ALA A 254 -8.89 -7.72 1.70
#